data_47b70908583e6f2c2f90bd1790433025
#
_entry.id   47b70908583e6f2c2f90bd1790433025
#
_cell.length_a   1.000
_cell.length_b   1.000
_cell.length_c   1.000
_cell.angle_alpha   90.00
_cell.angle_beta   90.00
_cell.angle_gamma   90.00
#
_symmetry.space_group_name_H-M   'P 1'
#
loop_
_entity.id
_entity.type
_entity.pdbx_description
1 polymer ?
#
loop_
_entity_poly.entity_id
_entity_poly.type
_entity_poly.pdbx_seq_one_letter_code
_entity_poly.pdbx_strand_id
1 'polypeptide(L)'
;MGLKNPTMLSCLVALAVHETISYYINSTNKIEIKWPNDILVNNAKISGVLIENVLSGKKKHSIIGIGINVVSSPQLVDYETSYINQYLNDKTDVSKVFLNLKNNLEDKLNNYSEVTIDDIRLEMLSKSWKFNDKIEFISNSLSGSGIFEGISDNYEILIRTDTDQIKLNSGELKLIRK
;
A
#
# COMPACT_ATOMS: atom_id res chain seq x y z
N MET A 1 -21.51 -2.81 -8.48
CA MET A 1 -20.92 -1.63 -7.81
C MET A 1 -19.73 -1.16 -8.65
N GLY A 2 -19.74 0.03 -9.20
CA GLY A 2 -18.65 0.49 -10.09
C GLY A 2 -17.77 1.48 -9.34
N LEU A 3 -16.65 1.04 -8.80
CA LEU A 3 -15.60 1.95 -8.34
C LEU A 3 -15.17 2.81 -9.54
N LYS A 4 -15.42 4.10 -9.46
CA LYS A 4 -15.16 5.03 -10.57
C LYS A 4 -13.66 5.26 -10.81
N ASN A 5 -12.81 4.97 -9.81
CA ASN A 5 -11.37 5.21 -9.86
C ASN A 5 -10.58 3.95 -9.43
N PRO A 6 -9.81 3.32 -10.34
CA PRO A 6 -8.98 2.16 -10.00
C PRO A 6 -7.92 2.44 -8.92
N THR A 7 -7.40 3.65 -8.86
CA THR A 7 -6.38 4.03 -7.86
C THR A 7 -6.99 4.10 -6.46
N MET A 8 -8.24 4.55 -6.33
CA MET A 8 -8.99 4.50 -5.08
C MET A 8 -9.11 3.05 -4.54
N LEU A 9 -9.39 2.09 -5.43
CA LEU A 9 -9.44 0.68 -5.03
C LEU A 9 -8.10 0.21 -4.44
N SER A 10 -6.99 0.63 -5.06
CA SER A 10 -5.65 0.28 -4.54
C SER A 10 -5.42 0.84 -3.14
N CYS A 11 -5.85 2.07 -2.87
CA CYS A 11 -5.74 2.67 -1.54
C CYS A 11 -6.58 1.90 -0.51
N LEU A 12 -7.84 1.59 -0.81
CA LEU A 12 -8.72 0.85 0.11
C LEU A 12 -8.17 -0.55 0.43
N VAL A 13 -7.65 -1.24 -0.58
CA VAL A 13 -7.03 -2.55 -0.39
C VAL A 13 -5.74 -2.44 0.45
N ALA A 14 -4.89 -1.46 0.17
CA ALA A 14 -3.67 -1.25 0.95
C ALA A 14 -3.98 -0.92 2.42
N LEU A 15 -5.01 -0.12 2.69
CA LEU A 15 -5.49 0.18 4.05
C LEU A 15 -6.02 -1.07 4.75
N ALA A 16 -6.81 -1.92 4.08
CA ALA A 16 -7.31 -3.17 4.65
C ALA A 16 -6.17 -4.15 4.99
N VAL A 17 -5.15 -4.24 4.12
CA VAL A 17 -3.96 -5.06 4.37
C VAL A 17 -3.14 -4.49 5.53
N HIS A 18 -2.95 -3.17 5.58
CA HIS A 18 -2.27 -2.50 6.68
C HIS A 18 -2.98 -2.78 8.03
N GLU A 19 -4.30 -2.64 8.10
CA GLU A 19 -5.09 -2.95 9.30
C GLU A 19 -4.95 -4.43 9.70
N THR A 20 -4.99 -5.33 8.73
CA THR A 20 -4.79 -6.76 8.98
C THR A 20 -3.44 -7.03 9.63
N ILE A 21 -2.36 -6.47 9.11
CA ILE A 21 -1.01 -6.67 9.65
C ILE A 21 -0.89 -6.01 11.03
N SER A 22 -1.46 -4.81 11.20
CA SER A 22 -1.46 -4.06 12.46
C SER A 22 -2.23 -4.76 13.60
N TYR A 23 -3.16 -5.64 13.27
CA TYR A 23 -3.85 -6.47 14.28
C TYR A 23 -2.91 -7.48 14.95
N TYR A 24 -1.93 -8.00 14.21
CA TYR A 24 -0.98 -9.01 14.72
C TYR A 24 0.29 -8.40 15.29
N ILE A 25 0.81 -7.36 14.66
CA ILE A 25 2.11 -6.78 15.01
C ILE A 25 1.90 -5.57 15.92
N ASN A 26 2.57 -5.56 17.06
CA ASN A 26 2.41 -4.51 18.07
C ASN A 26 2.93 -3.13 17.60
N SER A 27 2.47 -2.07 18.29
CA SER A 27 2.76 -0.67 17.97
C SER A 27 4.23 -0.24 18.16
N THR A 28 5.09 -1.10 18.69
CA THR A 28 6.54 -0.82 18.75
C THR A 28 7.21 -0.97 17.38
N ASN A 29 6.55 -1.66 16.45
CA ASN A 29 7.00 -1.82 15.08
C ASN A 29 6.31 -0.80 14.18
N LYS A 30 7.07 -0.17 13.30
CA LYS A 30 6.56 0.81 12.35
C LYS A 30 5.99 0.08 11.14
N ILE A 31 4.67 0.13 10.96
CA ILE A 31 3.96 -0.46 9.83
C ILE A 31 3.57 0.67 8.89
N GLU A 32 4.01 0.62 7.64
CA GLU A 32 3.83 1.71 6.68
C GLU A 32 3.42 1.18 5.32
N ILE A 33 2.65 2.01 4.60
CA ILE A 33 2.27 1.78 3.21
C ILE A 33 3.30 2.45 2.30
N LYS A 34 4.09 1.66 1.58
CA LYS A 34 4.95 2.17 0.52
C LYS A 34 4.14 2.22 -0.77
N TRP A 35 3.85 3.43 -1.22
CA TRP A 35 3.13 3.64 -2.47
C TRP A 35 3.85 2.93 -3.65
N PRO A 36 3.08 2.33 -4.60
CA PRO A 36 1.61 2.33 -4.65
C PRO A 36 0.94 1.19 -3.88
N ASN A 37 1.61 0.11 -3.53
CA ASN A 37 0.97 -1.17 -3.24
C ASN A 37 1.71 -2.10 -2.27
N ASP A 38 2.77 -1.65 -1.63
CA ASP A 38 3.56 -2.46 -0.70
C ASP A 38 3.29 -2.07 0.75
N ILE A 39 3.28 -3.06 1.65
CA ILE A 39 3.29 -2.82 3.09
C ILE A 39 4.66 -3.21 3.64
N LEU A 40 5.23 -2.31 4.45
CA LEU A 40 6.51 -2.50 5.12
C LEU A 40 6.33 -2.59 6.62
N VAL A 41 7.17 -3.38 7.28
CA VAL A 41 7.36 -3.36 8.73
C VAL A 41 8.84 -3.08 8.98
N ASN A 42 9.14 -1.98 9.65
CA ASN A 42 10.52 -1.53 9.93
C ASN A 42 11.37 -1.45 8.64
N ASN A 43 10.82 -0.95 7.55
CA ASN A 43 11.38 -0.88 6.18
C ASN A 43 11.52 -2.22 5.44
N ALA A 44 11.19 -3.37 6.04
CA ALA A 44 11.19 -4.67 5.36
C ALA A 44 9.81 -4.99 4.79
N LYS A 45 9.74 -5.39 3.52
CA LYS A 45 8.47 -5.69 2.84
C LYS A 45 7.82 -6.95 3.42
N ILE A 46 6.56 -6.82 3.84
CA ILE A 46 5.76 -7.92 4.39
C ILE A 46 4.59 -8.30 3.48
N SER A 47 4.11 -7.37 2.66
CA SER A 47 2.98 -7.60 1.76
C SER A 47 3.11 -6.80 0.48
N GLY A 48 2.50 -7.31 -0.58
CA GLY A 48 2.31 -6.59 -1.85
C GLY A 48 0.91 -6.84 -2.39
N VAL A 49 0.36 -5.83 -3.07
CA VAL A 49 -0.97 -5.85 -3.70
C VAL A 49 -0.83 -5.67 -5.20
N LEU A 50 -1.54 -6.44 -6.00
CA LEU A 50 -1.65 -6.28 -7.44
C LEU A 50 -3.13 -6.18 -7.81
N ILE A 51 -3.49 -5.15 -8.57
CA ILE A 51 -4.85 -4.98 -9.06
C ILE A 51 -4.83 -4.94 -10.60
N GLU A 52 -5.56 -5.87 -11.20
CA GLU A 52 -5.71 -5.98 -12.63
C GLU A 52 -7.16 -5.67 -13.02
N ASN A 53 -7.33 -4.77 -13.98
CA ASN A 53 -8.65 -4.41 -14.49
C ASN A 53 -8.93 -5.18 -15.79
N VAL A 54 -9.99 -5.98 -15.79
CA VAL A 54 -10.40 -6.83 -16.91
C VAL A 54 -11.71 -6.34 -17.49
N LEU A 55 -11.77 -6.21 -18.81
CA LEU A 55 -12.99 -5.93 -19.56
C LEU A 55 -13.61 -7.26 -20.04
N SER A 56 -14.80 -7.58 -19.58
CA SER A 56 -15.59 -8.72 -20.08
C SER A 56 -16.88 -8.19 -20.69
N GLY A 57 -16.90 -8.04 -22.01
CA GLY A 57 -17.99 -7.38 -22.71
C GLY A 57 -18.13 -5.91 -22.28
N LYS A 58 -19.31 -5.51 -21.78
CA LYS A 58 -19.56 -4.15 -21.25
C LYS A 58 -19.27 -4.00 -19.76
N LYS A 59 -18.87 -5.08 -19.07
CA LYS A 59 -18.61 -5.07 -17.63
C LYS A 59 -17.11 -4.91 -17.37
N LYS A 60 -16.77 -4.03 -16.43
CA LYS A 60 -15.43 -3.90 -15.87
C LYS A 60 -15.37 -4.70 -14.59
N HIS A 61 -14.35 -5.52 -14.45
CA HIS A 61 -14.03 -6.27 -13.25
C HIS A 61 -12.61 -5.91 -12.80
N SER A 62 -12.38 -5.91 -11.49
CA SER A 62 -11.04 -5.81 -10.93
C SER A 62 -10.69 -7.13 -10.24
N ILE A 63 -9.54 -7.69 -10.56
CA ILE A 63 -8.96 -8.84 -9.88
C ILE A 63 -7.95 -8.28 -8.88
N ILE A 64 -8.12 -8.62 -7.61
CA ILE A 64 -7.26 -8.15 -6.53
C ILE A 64 -6.41 -9.32 -6.05
N GLY A 65 -5.10 -9.28 -6.34
CA GLY A 65 -4.11 -10.20 -5.82
C GLY A 65 -3.43 -9.60 -4.59
N ILE A 66 -3.43 -10.32 -3.47
CA ILE A 66 -2.79 -9.89 -2.22
C ILE A 66 -1.84 -10.98 -1.75
N GLY A 67 -0.57 -10.64 -1.58
CA GLY A 67 0.43 -11.51 -0.96
C GLY A 67 0.79 -10.98 0.42
N ILE A 68 0.63 -11.80 1.48
CA ILE A 68 1.08 -11.49 2.84
C ILE A 68 2.03 -12.58 3.30
N ASN A 69 3.21 -12.20 3.73
CA ASN A 69 4.18 -13.12 4.34
C ASN A 69 3.75 -13.41 5.79
N VAL A 70 3.31 -14.63 6.08
CA VAL A 70 2.80 -15.00 7.41
C VAL A 70 3.82 -15.80 8.22
N VAL A 71 4.29 -16.92 7.66
CA VAL A 71 5.16 -17.89 8.36
C VAL A 71 6.62 -17.68 8.01
N SER A 72 6.90 -17.29 6.78
CA SER A 72 8.23 -17.03 6.24
C SER A 72 8.17 -15.95 5.18
N SER A 73 9.31 -15.42 4.78
CA SER A 73 9.45 -14.47 3.67
C SER A 73 10.51 -14.96 2.67
N PRO A 74 10.41 -14.59 1.38
CA PRO A 74 11.45 -14.87 0.41
C PRO A 74 12.72 -14.07 0.73
N GLN A 75 13.90 -14.65 0.42
CA GLN A 75 15.15 -13.90 0.41
C GLN A 75 15.30 -13.23 -0.95
N LEU A 76 15.30 -11.91 -0.98
CA LEU A 76 15.43 -11.12 -2.19
C LEU A 76 16.72 -10.29 -2.15
N VAL A 77 17.32 -10.06 -3.32
CA VAL A 77 18.61 -9.36 -3.42
C VAL A 77 18.45 -7.85 -3.29
N ASP A 78 17.32 -7.32 -3.75
CA ASP A 78 17.15 -5.87 -3.94
C ASP A 78 16.51 -5.15 -2.74
N TYR A 79 15.81 -5.87 -1.86
CA TYR A 79 15.16 -5.29 -0.67
C TYR A 79 14.91 -6.32 0.43
N GLU A 80 14.86 -5.83 1.66
CA GLU A 80 14.57 -6.66 2.83
C GLU A 80 13.10 -7.08 2.86
N THR A 81 12.87 -8.30 3.31
CA THR A 81 11.53 -8.86 3.50
C THR A 81 11.35 -9.34 4.93
N SER A 82 10.10 -9.32 5.39
CA SER A 82 9.71 -9.80 6.72
C SER A 82 8.41 -10.61 6.64
N TYR A 83 8.00 -11.22 7.75
CA TYR A 83 6.78 -12.01 7.86
C TYR A 83 6.14 -11.84 9.24
N ILE A 84 4.82 -12.01 9.34
CA ILE A 84 4.05 -11.73 10.57
C ILE A 84 4.64 -12.47 11.77
N ASN A 85 4.90 -13.77 11.64
CA ASN A 85 5.40 -14.61 12.73
C ASN A 85 6.82 -14.23 13.21
N GLN A 86 7.55 -13.41 12.47
CA GLN A 86 8.83 -12.87 12.93
C GLN A 86 8.66 -11.94 14.16
N TYR A 87 7.53 -11.27 14.26
CA TYR A 87 7.23 -10.26 15.29
C TYR A 87 6.37 -10.79 16.44
N LEU A 88 6.00 -12.08 16.43
CA LEU A 88 5.10 -12.68 17.39
C LEU A 88 5.82 -13.69 18.30
N ASN A 89 5.48 -13.67 19.60
CA ASN A 89 5.85 -14.74 20.51
C ASN A 89 4.99 -15.99 20.25
N ASP A 90 3.67 -15.83 20.24
CA ASP A 90 2.72 -16.89 19.91
C ASP A 90 2.40 -16.83 18.40
N LYS A 91 2.81 -17.85 17.66
CA LYS A 91 2.68 -17.86 16.21
C LYS A 91 1.23 -17.97 15.77
N THR A 92 0.90 -17.23 14.71
CA THR A 92 -0.41 -17.32 14.04
C THR A 92 -0.32 -18.21 12.79
N ASP A 93 -1.47 -18.69 12.32
CA ASP A 93 -1.58 -19.46 11.07
C ASP A 93 -2.17 -18.61 9.93
N VAL A 94 -1.95 -19.09 8.70
CA VAL A 94 -2.39 -18.41 7.48
C VAL A 94 -3.90 -18.24 7.44
N SER A 95 -4.68 -19.21 7.95
CA SER A 95 -6.14 -19.19 7.90
C SER A 95 -6.71 -18.05 8.76
N LYS A 96 -6.12 -17.79 9.93
CA LYS A 96 -6.53 -16.68 10.79
C LYS A 96 -6.23 -15.32 10.13
N VAL A 97 -5.06 -15.19 9.54
CA VAL A 97 -4.69 -13.96 8.82
C VAL A 97 -5.60 -13.75 7.61
N PHE A 98 -5.91 -14.80 6.85
CA PHE A 98 -6.85 -14.75 5.73
C PHE A 98 -8.25 -14.31 6.16
N LEU A 99 -8.78 -14.87 7.24
CA LEU A 99 -10.12 -14.50 7.74
C LEU A 99 -10.18 -13.03 8.18
N ASN A 100 -9.14 -12.56 8.87
CA ASN A 100 -9.03 -11.16 9.28
C ASN A 100 -8.94 -10.23 8.06
N LEU A 101 -8.09 -10.57 7.06
CA LEU A 101 -7.98 -9.83 5.81
C LEU A 101 -9.32 -9.75 5.08
N LYS A 102 -10.03 -10.89 4.97
CA LYS A 102 -11.35 -10.94 4.33
C LYS A 102 -12.32 -9.96 4.99
N ASN A 103 -12.40 -9.97 6.32
CA ASN A 103 -13.31 -9.08 7.06
C ASN A 103 -12.95 -7.61 6.85
N ASN A 104 -11.67 -7.25 6.93
CA ASN A 104 -11.21 -5.87 6.72
C ASN A 104 -11.45 -5.40 5.28
N LEU A 105 -11.26 -6.28 4.28
CA LEU A 105 -11.57 -5.97 2.88
C LEU A 105 -13.07 -5.77 2.66
N GLU A 106 -13.90 -6.65 3.19
CA GLU A 106 -15.35 -6.53 3.10
C GLU A 106 -15.84 -5.23 3.74
N ASP A 107 -15.33 -4.89 4.91
CA ASP A 107 -15.68 -3.65 5.60
C ASP A 107 -15.29 -2.41 4.76
N LYS A 108 -14.03 -2.29 4.34
CA LYS A 108 -13.56 -1.16 3.52
C LYS A 108 -14.32 -1.05 2.18
N LEU A 109 -14.62 -2.18 1.53
CA LEU A 109 -15.29 -2.18 0.22
C LEU A 109 -16.81 -1.98 0.31
N ASN A 110 -17.46 -2.35 1.42
CA ASN A 110 -18.89 -2.12 1.60
C ASN A 110 -19.19 -0.70 2.07
N ASN A 111 -18.31 -0.12 2.88
CA ASN A 111 -18.52 1.20 3.51
C ASN A 111 -17.87 2.35 2.74
N TYR A 112 -17.19 2.08 1.60
CA TYR A 112 -16.45 3.11 0.87
C TYR A 112 -17.32 4.29 0.37
N SER A 113 -18.62 4.09 0.18
CA SER A 113 -19.55 5.13 -0.27
C SER A 113 -19.90 6.14 0.85
N GLU A 114 -19.62 5.80 2.09
CA GLU A 114 -19.84 6.63 3.27
C GLU A 114 -18.59 7.45 3.64
N VAL A 115 -17.46 7.16 3.00
CA VAL A 115 -16.15 7.79 3.28
C VAL A 115 -15.83 8.79 2.16
N THR A 116 -15.37 9.98 2.52
CA THR A 116 -14.97 10.97 1.53
C THR A 116 -13.60 10.65 0.90
N ILE A 117 -13.32 11.24 -0.26
CA ILE A 117 -12.00 11.16 -0.90
C ILE A 117 -10.91 11.67 0.06
N ASP A 118 -11.20 12.75 0.78
CA ASP A 118 -10.25 13.34 1.73
C ASP A 118 -9.96 12.44 2.92
N ASP A 119 -10.96 11.73 3.46
CA ASP A 119 -10.76 10.78 4.55
C ASP A 119 -9.80 9.66 4.13
N ILE A 120 -10.00 9.07 2.95
CA ILE A 120 -9.12 8.02 2.41
C ILE A 120 -7.70 8.57 2.21
N ARG A 121 -7.56 9.78 1.67
CA ARG A 121 -6.25 10.42 1.46
C ARG A 121 -5.52 10.68 2.76
N LEU A 122 -6.21 11.24 3.76
CA LEU A 122 -5.64 11.51 5.09
C LEU A 122 -5.23 10.21 5.78
N GLU A 123 -6.06 9.17 5.71
CA GLU A 123 -5.74 7.87 6.27
C GLU A 123 -4.52 7.26 5.57
N MET A 124 -4.44 7.30 4.24
CA MET A 124 -3.28 6.86 3.47
C MET A 124 -2.01 7.63 3.85
N LEU A 125 -2.07 8.95 3.92
CA LEU A 125 -0.91 9.80 4.27
C LEU A 125 -0.40 9.52 5.67
N SER A 126 -1.29 9.33 6.64
CA SER A 126 -0.91 9.03 8.03
C SER A 126 -0.15 7.71 8.19
N LYS A 127 -0.31 6.79 7.23
CA LYS A 127 0.33 5.47 7.18
C LYS A 127 1.42 5.37 6.11
N SER A 128 1.65 6.46 5.35
CA SER A 128 2.57 6.43 4.20
C SER A 128 4.03 6.41 4.63
N TRP A 129 4.77 5.47 4.03
CA TRP A 129 6.21 5.40 4.13
C TRP A 129 6.85 6.64 3.51
N LYS A 130 7.74 7.28 4.28
CA LYS A 130 8.49 8.47 3.84
C LYS A 130 7.64 9.69 3.46
N PHE A 131 6.43 9.83 4.00
CA PHE A 131 5.69 11.07 3.88
C PHE A 131 6.47 12.23 4.51
N ASN A 132 6.59 13.35 3.79
CA ASN A 132 7.41 14.52 4.07
C ASN A 132 8.95 14.28 4.06
N ASP A 133 9.40 13.12 3.61
CA ASP A 133 10.81 12.82 3.44
C ASP A 133 11.26 12.95 1.97
N LYS A 134 12.57 13.12 1.78
CA LYS A 134 13.19 13.05 0.45
C LYS A 134 13.25 11.60 -0.03
N ILE A 135 12.75 11.36 -1.23
CA ILE A 135 12.70 10.06 -1.89
C ILE A 135 13.31 10.13 -3.29
N GLU A 136 13.76 8.99 -3.79
CA GLU A 136 13.95 8.77 -5.22
C GLU A 136 12.71 8.10 -5.79
N PHE A 137 12.38 8.39 -7.04
CA PHE A 137 11.27 7.78 -7.75
C PHE A 137 11.68 7.36 -9.15
N ILE A 138 11.07 6.25 -9.61
CA ILE A 138 11.22 5.75 -10.97
C ILE A 138 9.83 5.40 -11.47
N SER A 139 9.44 5.96 -12.62
CA SER A 139 8.27 5.59 -13.39
C SER A 139 8.67 5.24 -14.82
N ASN A 140 7.74 4.78 -15.65
CA ASN A 140 8.02 4.40 -17.04
C ASN A 140 8.62 5.53 -17.89
N SER A 141 8.34 6.79 -17.55
CA SER A 141 8.71 7.96 -18.35
C SER A 141 9.56 8.97 -17.59
N LEU A 142 9.74 8.81 -16.28
CA LEU A 142 10.38 9.82 -15.45
C LEU A 142 11.09 9.18 -14.25
N SER A 143 12.30 9.65 -13.96
CA SER A 143 13.04 9.32 -12.75
C SER A 143 13.66 10.57 -12.14
N GLY A 144 13.80 10.58 -10.82
CA GLY A 144 14.36 11.73 -10.13
C GLY A 144 14.30 11.61 -8.62
N SER A 145 14.44 12.73 -7.94
CA SER A 145 14.29 12.83 -6.49
C SER A 145 13.48 14.07 -6.10
N GLY A 146 12.80 13.99 -4.98
CA GLY A 146 12.01 15.09 -4.43
C GLY A 146 11.43 14.73 -3.08
N ILE A 147 10.63 15.62 -2.52
CA ILE A 147 9.92 15.41 -1.26
C ILE A 147 8.54 14.84 -1.56
N PHE A 148 8.20 13.69 -0.96
CA PHE A 148 6.85 13.16 -0.99
C PHE A 148 5.94 14.03 -0.11
N GLU A 149 5.12 14.90 -0.69
CA GLU A 149 4.34 15.88 0.05
C GLU A 149 2.83 15.63 0.07
N GLY A 150 2.33 14.63 -0.66
CA GLY A 150 0.91 14.39 -0.64
C GLY A 150 0.40 13.33 -1.61
N ILE A 151 -0.92 13.18 -1.59
CA ILE A 151 -1.70 12.37 -2.53
C ILE A 151 -2.77 13.29 -3.14
N SER A 152 -2.90 13.28 -4.47
CA SER A 152 -3.89 14.09 -5.21
C SER A 152 -5.32 13.52 -5.05
N ASP A 153 -6.34 14.27 -5.51
CA ASP A 153 -7.74 13.80 -5.56
C ASP A 153 -7.92 12.57 -6.45
N ASN A 154 -7.00 12.33 -7.37
CA ASN A 154 -6.95 11.12 -8.18
C ASN A 154 -6.09 10.00 -7.57
N TYR A 155 -5.66 10.15 -6.30
CA TYR A 155 -4.78 9.22 -5.57
C TYR A 155 -3.39 9.03 -6.19
N GLU A 156 -2.93 10.01 -6.98
CA GLU A 156 -1.56 10.09 -7.47
C GLU A 156 -0.66 10.59 -6.36
N ILE A 157 0.55 10.08 -6.27
CA ILE A 157 1.54 10.63 -5.34
C ILE A 157 2.04 11.99 -5.84
N LEU A 158 2.12 12.97 -4.94
CA LEU A 158 2.65 14.30 -5.19
C LEU A 158 4.09 14.38 -4.68
N ILE A 159 5.00 14.72 -5.57
CA ILE A 159 6.43 14.86 -5.27
C ILE A 159 6.86 16.27 -5.65
N ARG A 160 7.34 17.03 -4.68
CA ARG A 160 7.92 18.34 -4.91
C ARG A 160 9.41 18.19 -5.20
N THR A 161 9.81 18.61 -6.39
CA THR A 161 11.21 18.73 -6.82
C THR A 161 11.72 20.17 -6.59
N ASP A 162 12.94 20.44 -6.97
CA ASP A 162 13.52 21.79 -6.86
C ASP A 162 12.84 22.80 -7.82
N THR A 163 12.24 22.33 -8.91
CA THR A 163 11.64 23.18 -9.95
C THR A 163 10.14 23.09 -10.04
N ASP A 164 9.55 21.90 -9.78
CA ASP A 164 8.14 21.60 -10.03
C ASP A 164 7.52 20.64 -9.03
N GLN A 165 6.19 20.52 -9.07
CA GLN A 165 5.46 19.44 -8.45
C GLN A 165 5.11 18.36 -9.49
N ILE A 166 5.54 17.14 -9.24
CA ILE A 166 5.29 15.98 -10.10
C ILE A 166 4.14 15.15 -9.52
N LYS A 167 3.28 14.64 -10.40
CA LYS A 167 2.22 13.67 -10.08
C LYS A 167 2.55 12.32 -10.70
N LEU A 168 2.61 11.27 -9.88
CA LEU A 168 2.82 9.90 -10.36
C LEU A 168 1.59 9.05 -10.03
N ASN A 169 1.04 8.38 -11.04
CA ASN A 169 -0.04 7.40 -10.91
C ASN A 169 0.49 5.95 -10.89
N SER A 170 1.75 5.74 -11.26
CA SER A 170 2.44 4.45 -11.26
C SER A 170 3.95 4.65 -11.11
N GLY A 171 4.65 3.64 -10.64
CA GLY A 171 6.11 3.69 -10.49
C GLY A 171 6.56 3.04 -9.19
N GLU A 172 7.81 3.27 -8.82
CA GLU A 172 8.43 2.77 -7.60
C GLU A 172 9.09 3.92 -6.85
N LEU A 173 8.90 3.95 -5.53
CA LEU A 173 9.64 4.83 -4.62
C LEU A 173 10.85 4.08 -4.06
N LYS A 174 11.99 4.75 -4.01
CA LYS A 174 13.23 4.19 -3.48
C LYS A 174 13.78 5.04 -2.33
N LEU A 175 14.51 4.40 -1.43
CA LEU A 175 15.35 5.11 -0.46
C LEU A 175 16.53 5.75 -1.18
N ILE A 176 16.81 7.00 -0.84
CA ILE A 176 18.12 7.60 -1.18
C ILE A 176 19.15 6.85 -0.34
N ARG A 177 19.97 6.03 -0.98
CA ARG A 177 21.15 5.45 -0.34
C ARG A 177 22.16 6.59 -0.15
N LYS A 178 22.53 6.83 1.11
CA LYS A 178 23.62 7.72 1.45
C LYS A 178 24.96 7.10 1.08
#